data_ba607f8ea54d19be51a846cd47245130
#
_entry.id   ba607f8ea54d19be51a846cd47245130
#
_cell.length_a   1.000
_cell.length_b   1.000
_cell.length_c   1.000
_cell.angle_alpha   90.00
_cell.angle_beta   90.00
_cell.angle_gamma   90.00
#
_symmetry.space_group_name_H-M   'P 1'
#
loop_
_entity.id
_entity.type
_entity.pdbx_description
1 polymer ?
#
loop_
_entity_poly.entity_id
_entity_poly.type
_entity_poly.pdbx_seq_one_letter_code
_entity_poly.pdbx_strand_id
1 'polypeptide(L)'
;CGMATATKVPGKQQYAFTLDHKAAYLLFLPRTSNTILHDCYLTKVEVNSDNDITDTYTLDPVTGKLTGTGTGKQIIVSTGGSGTYANGFPLTNNATSAATNGAYMVIKPGTHTLKIRYWVKDMVTNVEGTITKTLSSATYDQNKYYNITANLDVKNYDGDHYYMWDAQNQYWYGYEWTKNLPGNTGQPTLNSHRSSNYPQSSSDLNNRWY
;
A
#
# COMPACT_ATOMS: atom_id res chain seq x y z
N CYS A 1 7.90 6.21 -25.63
CA CYS A 1 8.67 6.31 -26.87
C CYS A 1 9.35 4.99 -27.20
N GLY A 2 9.66 4.77 -28.46
CA GLY A 2 10.34 3.59 -28.95
C GLY A 2 11.09 3.89 -30.24
N MET A 3 11.99 2.99 -30.61
CA MET A 3 12.74 3.05 -31.85
C MET A 3 12.68 1.71 -32.57
N ALA A 4 12.71 1.79 -33.88
CA ALA A 4 12.77 0.61 -34.74
C ALA A 4 13.55 0.91 -36.01
N THR A 5 14.21 -0.10 -36.54
CA THR A 5 14.75 -0.07 -37.89
C THR A 5 13.76 -0.73 -38.82
N ALA A 6 13.31 0.00 -39.82
CA ALA A 6 12.40 -0.55 -40.81
C ALA A 6 13.15 -1.39 -41.85
N THR A 7 12.68 -2.61 -42.11
CA THR A 7 13.26 -3.52 -43.10
C THR A 7 12.29 -3.67 -44.27
N LYS A 8 12.77 -3.50 -45.49
CA LYS A 8 11.94 -3.67 -46.67
C LYS A 8 11.50 -5.15 -46.82
N VAL A 9 10.21 -5.35 -46.98
CA VAL A 9 9.66 -6.69 -47.23
C VAL A 9 9.99 -7.11 -48.65
N PRO A 10 10.66 -8.26 -48.85
CA PRO A 10 11.04 -8.71 -50.17
C PRO A 10 9.83 -8.82 -51.10
N GLY A 11 9.98 -8.31 -52.31
CA GLY A 11 8.95 -8.34 -53.33
C GLY A 11 7.74 -7.38 -53.11
N LYS A 12 7.78 -6.56 -52.07
CA LYS A 12 6.69 -5.61 -51.76
C LYS A 12 7.20 -4.17 -51.64
N GLN A 13 6.32 -3.22 -51.83
CA GLN A 13 6.55 -1.78 -51.56
C GLN A 13 6.17 -1.47 -50.09
N GLN A 14 6.57 -2.34 -49.18
CA GLN A 14 6.24 -2.28 -47.75
C GLN A 14 7.50 -2.43 -46.91
N TYR A 15 7.47 -1.84 -45.72
CA TYR A 15 8.49 -1.98 -44.71
C TYR A 15 7.87 -2.57 -43.44
N ALA A 16 8.56 -3.50 -42.83
CA ALA A 16 8.20 -4.07 -41.53
C ALA A 16 9.15 -3.52 -40.46
N PHE A 17 8.63 -3.29 -39.28
CA PHE A 17 9.42 -2.92 -38.12
C PHE A 17 8.76 -3.41 -36.82
N THR A 18 9.57 -3.64 -35.81
CA THR A 18 9.12 -3.89 -34.46
C THR A 18 9.62 -2.74 -33.58
N LEU A 19 8.72 -2.12 -32.84
CA LEU A 19 9.03 -0.97 -32.03
C LEU A 19 9.49 -1.43 -30.63
N ASP A 20 10.73 -1.12 -30.30
CA ASP A 20 11.26 -1.36 -28.96
C ASP A 20 11.01 -0.15 -28.06
N HIS A 21 10.27 -0.36 -27.01
CA HIS A 21 10.02 0.67 -26.00
C HIS A 21 11.29 1.00 -25.23
N LYS A 22 11.50 2.27 -24.94
CA LYS A 22 12.69 2.76 -24.24
C LYS A 22 12.50 2.92 -22.73
N ALA A 23 11.37 2.53 -22.22
CA ALA A 23 11.03 2.52 -20.79
C ALA A 23 10.94 1.09 -20.25
N ALA A 24 10.93 0.96 -18.95
CA ALA A 24 10.52 -0.23 -18.23
C ALA A 24 9.08 -0.05 -17.73
N TYR A 25 8.37 -1.16 -17.54
CA TYR A 25 6.97 -1.16 -17.16
C TYR A 25 6.77 -1.97 -15.89
N LEU A 26 6.10 -1.38 -14.92
CA LEU A 26 5.64 -2.07 -13.73
C LEU A 26 4.15 -2.37 -13.87
N LEU A 27 3.77 -3.60 -13.61
CA LEU A 27 2.37 -4.03 -13.51
C LEU A 27 2.10 -4.47 -12.07
N PHE A 28 1.38 -3.65 -11.36
CA PHE A 28 0.95 -3.95 -9.99
C PHE A 28 -0.26 -4.86 -10.02
N LEU A 29 -0.17 -5.97 -9.30
CA LEU A 29 -1.18 -7.01 -9.21
C LEU A 29 -1.55 -7.23 -7.74
N PRO A 30 -2.24 -6.28 -7.10
CA PRO A 30 -2.67 -6.42 -5.72
C PRO A 30 -3.75 -7.50 -5.60
N ARG A 31 -3.70 -8.21 -4.49
CA ARG A 31 -4.72 -9.18 -4.08
C ARG A 31 -4.85 -9.14 -2.57
N THR A 32 -5.90 -9.71 -2.04
CA THR A 32 -6.03 -9.92 -0.62
C THR A 32 -6.77 -11.22 -0.32
N SER A 33 -6.27 -11.95 0.66
CA SER A 33 -6.99 -13.06 1.28
C SER A 33 -7.76 -12.63 2.54
N ASN A 34 -7.59 -11.38 2.96
CA ASN A 34 -8.28 -10.83 4.12
C ASN A 34 -9.66 -10.34 3.71
N THR A 35 -10.69 -11.05 4.17
CA THR A 35 -12.08 -10.75 3.82
C THR A 35 -12.56 -9.37 4.30
N ILE A 36 -11.93 -8.81 5.34
CA ILE A 36 -12.24 -7.46 5.81
C ILE A 36 -11.94 -6.41 4.73
N LEU A 37 -10.90 -6.65 3.92
CA LEU A 37 -10.55 -5.74 2.83
C LEU A 37 -11.42 -5.91 1.58
N HIS A 38 -12.30 -6.92 1.51
CA HIS A 38 -13.14 -7.14 0.34
C HIS A 38 -14.17 -6.02 0.12
N ASP A 39 -14.52 -5.27 1.16
CA ASP A 39 -15.39 -4.10 1.07
C ASP A 39 -14.62 -2.79 0.83
N CYS A 40 -13.29 -2.90 0.71
CA CYS A 40 -12.41 -1.77 0.49
C CYS A 40 -12.01 -1.64 -0.98
N TYR A 41 -11.53 -0.44 -1.32
CA TYR A 41 -11.04 -0.11 -2.65
C TYR A 41 -9.58 0.36 -2.58
N LEU A 42 -8.79 -0.10 -3.54
CA LEU A 42 -7.48 0.47 -3.80
C LEU A 42 -7.68 1.78 -4.55
N THR A 43 -7.32 2.90 -3.94
CA THR A 43 -7.54 4.24 -4.52
C THR A 43 -6.32 4.76 -5.27
N LYS A 44 -5.12 4.35 -4.83
CA LYS A 44 -3.84 4.78 -5.42
C LYS A 44 -2.78 3.72 -5.24
N VAL A 45 -1.85 3.68 -6.18
CA VAL A 45 -0.56 3.01 -6.05
C VAL A 45 0.54 4.07 -6.17
N GLU A 46 1.33 4.20 -5.13
CA GLU A 46 2.44 5.14 -5.06
C GLU A 46 3.76 4.37 -5.06
N VAL A 47 4.70 4.77 -5.90
CA VAL A 47 6.05 4.22 -5.96
C VAL A 47 7.04 5.32 -5.66
N ASN A 48 7.89 5.06 -4.69
CA ASN A 48 9.04 5.89 -4.37
C ASN A 48 10.31 5.09 -4.63
N SER A 49 11.33 5.74 -5.17
CA SER A 49 12.62 5.16 -5.52
C SER A 49 13.76 5.86 -4.80
N ASP A 50 14.87 5.16 -4.62
CA ASP A 50 16.14 5.72 -4.13
C ASP A 50 16.76 6.71 -5.12
N ASN A 51 16.48 6.54 -6.40
CA ASN A 51 16.98 7.41 -7.48
C ASN A 51 15.86 7.80 -8.45
N ASP A 52 16.20 8.47 -9.56
CA ASP A 52 15.24 8.98 -10.52
C ASP A 52 14.58 7.85 -11.33
N ILE A 53 13.24 7.83 -11.31
CA ILE A 53 12.41 6.87 -12.08
C ILE A 53 11.48 7.57 -13.07
N THR A 54 11.31 8.88 -12.95
CA THR A 54 10.44 9.67 -13.82
C THR A 54 10.97 11.06 -14.00
N ASP A 55 10.90 11.55 -15.23
CA ASP A 55 11.16 12.93 -15.63
C ASP A 55 10.89 13.10 -17.13
N THR A 56 11.27 14.25 -17.65
CA THR A 56 11.33 14.47 -19.09
C THR A 56 12.68 14.03 -19.62
N TYR A 57 12.69 12.96 -20.39
CA TYR A 57 13.90 12.45 -21.05
C TYR A 57 13.83 12.67 -22.56
N THR A 58 14.98 12.93 -23.16
CA THR A 58 15.11 13.05 -24.61
C THR A 58 15.58 11.73 -25.20
N LEU A 59 14.90 11.27 -26.25
CA LEU A 59 15.36 10.11 -27.00
C LEU A 59 16.44 10.55 -28.00
N ASP A 60 17.65 10.04 -27.83
CA ASP A 60 18.71 10.21 -28.82
C ASP A 60 18.38 9.36 -30.07
N PRO A 61 18.13 9.97 -31.22
CA PRO A 61 17.73 9.23 -32.43
C PRO A 61 18.88 8.40 -33.03
N VAL A 62 20.12 8.67 -32.67
CA VAL A 62 21.28 7.94 -33.19
C VAL A 62 21.57 6.71 -32.36
N THR A 63 21.60 6.84 -31.03
CA THR A 63 21.94 5.74 -30.14
C THR A 63 20.73 4.98 -29.65
N GLY A 64 19.53 5.56 -29.77
CA GLY A 64 18.29 5.00 -29.27
C GLY A 64 18.20 4.97 -27.75
N LYS A 65 19.02 5.73 -27.06
CA LYS A 65 19.02 5.81 -25.60
C LYS A 65 18.22 7.02 -25.10
N LEU A 66 17.63 6.87 -23.95
CA LEU A 66 17.08 8.01 -23.22
C LEU A 66 18.24 8.79 -22.59
N THR A 67 18.29 10.09 -22.87
CA THR A 67 19.26 11.02 -22.34
C THR A 67 18.58 12.08 -21.48
N GLY A 68 19.33 12.65 -20.56
CA GLY A 68 18.84 13.63 -19.59
C GLY A 68 19.03 13.15 -18.16
N THR A 69 19.00 14.11 -17.25
CA THR A 69 19.10 13.86 -15.81
C THR A 69 17.73 14.10 -15.20
N GLY A 70 17.11 13.06 -14.69
CA GLY A 70 15.86 13.16 -13.98
C GLY A 70 16.08 13.37 -12.49
N THR A 71 15.10 13.96 -11.85
CA THR A 71 15.04 14.15 -10.39
C THR A 71 13.82 13.52 -9.76
N GLY A 72 12.87 13.07 -10.58
CA GLY A 72 11.62 12.50 -10.12
C GLY A 72 11.79 11.11 -9.54
N LYS A 73 11.57 11.00 -8.24
CA LYS A 73 11.72 9.74 -7.49
C LYS A 73 10.38 9.13 -7.09
N GLN A 74 9.28 9.75 -7.43
CA GLN A 74 7.94 9.32 -7.05
C GLN A 74 6.99 9.32 -8.23
N ILE A 75 6.17 8.28 -8.32
CA ILE A 75 5.04 8.21 -9.26
C ILE A 75 3.81 7.76 -8.47
N ILE A 76 2.68 8.42 -8.72
CA ILE A 76 1.39 8.05 -8.13
C ILE A 76 0.41 7.77 -9.27
N VAL A 77 -0.21 6.60 -9.23
CA VAL A 77 -1.28 6.22 -10.13
C VAL A 77 -2.58 6.13 -9.35
N SER A 78 -3.56 6.96 -9.70
CA SER A 78 -4.92 6.85 -9.19
C SER A 78 -5.66 5.74 -9.92
N THR A 79 -6.41 4.93 -9.18
CA THR A 79 -7.15 3.80 -9.72
C THR A 79 -8.64 4.10 -9.87
N GLY A 80 -9.09 5.24 -9.36
CA GLY A 80 -10.45 5.73 -9.54
C GLY A 80 -10.72 6.15 -10.99
N GLY A 81 -11.88 5.77 -11.47
CA GLY A 81 -12.32 6.06 -12.86
C GLY A 81 -13.82 6.29 -12.92
N SER A 82 -14.53 5.51 -13.72
CA SER A 82 -15.97 5.59 -13.88
C SER A 82 -16.63 4.21 -13.74
N GLY A 83 -17.93 4.19 -13.57
CA GLY A 83 -18.69 2.94 -13.43
C GLY A 83 -18.21 2.11 -12.24
N THR A 84 -17.89 0.86 -12.47
CA THR A 84 -17.44 -0.08 -11.44
C THR A 84 -16.19 0.39 -10.68
N TYR A 85 -15.37 1.23 -11.31
CA TYR A 85 -14.13 1.74 -10.74
C TYR A 85 -14.22 3.17 -10.21
N ALA A 86 -15.41 3.70 -10.02
CA ALA A 86 -15.59 5.07 -9.53
C ALA A 86 -14.88 5.33 -8.20
N ASN A 87 -14.83 4.33 -7.34
CA ASN A 87 -14.18 4.38 -6.02
C ASN A 87 -12.74 3.85 -6.00
N GLY A 88 -12.20 3.46 -7.14
CA GLY A 88 -10.94 2.74 -7.25
C GLY A 88 -11.12 1.27 -7.62
N PHE A 89 -10.05 0.49 -7.52
CA PHE A 89 -10.12 -0.94 -7.80
C PHE A 89 -10.68 -1.70 -6.59
N PRO A 90 -11.74 -2.51 -6.77
CA PRO A 90 -12.27 -3.33 -5.69
C PRO A 90 -11.24 -4.39 -5.28
N LEU A 91 -11.10 -4.62 -3.98
CA LEU A 91 -10.18 -5.62 -3.43
C LEU A 91 -10.89 -6.96 -3.16
N THR A 92 -11.62 -7.45 -4.14
CA THR A 92 -12.43 -8.67 -4.01
C THR A 92 -11.71 -9.95 -4.42
N ASN A 93 -10.49 -9.84 -4.97
CA ASN A 93 -9.75 -10.97 -5.50
C ASN A 93 -8.70 -11.47 -4.51
N ASN A 94 -8.73 -12.77 -4.25
CA ASN A 94 -7.68 -13.47 -3.51
C ASN A 94 -6.54 -13.99 -4.41
N ALA A 95 -6.69 -13.93 -5.70
CA ALA A 95 -5.67 -14.25 -6.70
C ALA A 95 -5.32 -13.01 -7.53
N THR A 96 -4.12 -12.96 -8.07
CA THR A 96 -3.69 -11.85 -8.93
C THR A 96 -4.50 -11.82 -10.23
N SER A 97 -4.95 -10.64 -10.64
CA SER A 97 -5.70 -10.44 -11.88
C SER A 97 -5.43 -9.06 -12.47
N ALA A 98 -4.76 -9.02 -13.60
CA ALA A 98 -4.54 -7.77 -14.32
C ALA A 98 -5.83 -7.17 -14.85
N ALA A 99 -6.82 -8.01 -15.16
CA ALA A 99 -8.11 -7.57 -15.69
C ALA A 99 -8.99 -6.92 -14.61
N THR A 100 -8.86 -7.35 -13.36
CA THR A 100 -9.68 -6.84 -12.26
C THR A 100 -9.09 -5.57 -11.66
N ASN A 101 -7.79 -5.59 -11.36
CA ASN A 101 -7.14 -4.51 -10.61
C ASN A 101 -5.66 -4.33 -10.95
N GLY A 102 -5.28 -4.57 -12.20
CA GLY A 102 -3.93 -4.30 -12.66
C GLY A 102 -3.67 -2.80 -12.85
N ALA A 103 -2.69 -2.26 -12.16
CA ALA A 103 -2.24 -0.88 -12.34
C ALA A 103 -0.89 -0.85 -13.06
N TYR A 104 -0.81 -0.06 -14.13
CA TYR A 104 0.39 0.07 -14.94
C TYR A 104 1.15 1.35 -14.63
N MET A 105 2.45 1.26 -14.58
CA MET A 105 3.34 2.38 -14.37
C MET A 105 4.54 2.29 -15.29
N VAL A 106 4.96 3.41 -15.82
CA VAL A 106 6.13 3.53 -16.70
C VAL A 106 7.26 4.16 -15.92
N ILE A 107 8.42 3.52 -15.91
CA ILE A 107 9.60 4.03 -15.20
C ILE A 107 10.81 4.08 -16.13
N LYS A 108 11.77 4.91 -15.77
CA LYS A 108 13.09 4.91 -16.39
C LYS A 108 13.78 3.57 -16.14
N PRO A 109 14.37 2.93 -17.18
CA PRO A 109 15.19 1.75 -16.97
C PRO A 109 16.40 2.05 -16.09
N GLY A 110 16.81 1.09 -15.28
CA GLY A 110 17.94 1.20 -14.39
C GLY A 110 17.82 0.29 -13.16
N THR A 111 18.78 0.43 -12.27
CA THR A 111 18.74 -0.26 -10.98
C THR A 111 18.11 0.65 -9.93
N HIS A 112 17.03 0.18 -9.33
CA HIS A 112 16.22 0.94 -8.39
C HIS A 112 15.85 0.09 -7.17
N THR A 113 15.76 0.75 -6.01
CA THR A 113 15.13 0.22 -4.80
C THR A 113 13.76 0.88 -4.68
N LEU A 114 12.71 0.09 -4.80
CA LEU A 114 11.35 0.61 -4.85
C LEU A 114 10.61 0.40 -3.54
N LYS A 115 9.98 1.45 -3.04
CA LYS A 115 9.03 1.41 -1.93
C LYS A 115 7.65 1.72 -2.47
N ILE A 116 6.75 0.74 -2.36
CA ILE A 116 5.41 0.81 -2.92
C ILE A 116 4.43 1.00 -1.79
N ARG A 117 3.54 1.98 -1.93
CA ARG A 117 2.46 2.25 -1.00
C ARG A 117 1.14 2.07 -1.71
N TYR A 118 0.32 1.19 -1.18
CA TYR A 118 -1.05 0.95 -1.63
C TYR A 118 -1.99 1.72 -0.71
N TRP A 119 -2.79 2.59 -1.28
CA TRP A 119 -3.80 3.36 -0.57
C TRP A 119 -5.12 2.63 -0.63
N VAL A 120 -5.64 2.26 0.52
CA VAL A 120 -6.86 1.44 0.64
C VAL A 120 -7.89 2.23 1.42
N LYS A 121 -9.09 2.31 0.88
CA LYS A 121 -10.19 3.05 1.46
C LYS A 121 -11.40 2.16 1.68
N ASP A 122 -11.93 2.19 2.89
CA ASP A 122 -13.26 1.66 3.22
C ASP A 122 -14.31 2.73 2.93
N MET A 123 -15.26 2.40 2.08
CA MET A 123 -16.30 3.34 1.66
C MET A 123 -17.44 3.48 2.67
N VAL A 124 -17.58 2.53 3.58
CA VAL A 124 -18.60 2.58 4.62
C VAL A 124 -18.19 3.53 5.75
N THR A 125 -16.98 3.34 6.26
CA THR A 125 -16.44 4.18 7.33
C THR A 125 -15.77 5.45 6.83
N ASN A 126 -15.50 5.53 5.52
CA ASN A 126 -14.73 6.58 4.88
C ASN A 126 -13.28 6.71 5.39
N VAL A 127 -12.76 5.67 5.98
CA VAL A 127 -11.37 5.61 6.46
C VAL A 127 -10.47 5.20 5.31
N GLU A 128 -9.37 5.92 5.13
CA GLU A 128 -8.30 5.58 4.19
C GLU A 128 -7.03 5.26 4.96
N GLY A 129 -6.39 4.17 4.60
CA GLY A 129 -5.13 3.73 5.18
C GLY A 129 -4.11 3.34 4.10
N THR A 130 -2.90 3.03 4.51
CA THR A 130 -1.84 2.64 3.57
C THR A 130 -1.16 1.34 3.97
N ILE A 131 -0.88 0.50 2.99
CA ILE A 131 -0.07 -0.70 3.14
C ILE A 131 1.20 -0.52 2.33
N THR A 132 2.35 -0.64 2.98
CA THR A 132 3.64 -0.40 2.33
C THR A 132 4.39 -1.72 2.12
N LYS A 133 4.96 -1.88 0.93
CA LYS A 133 5.86 -2.97 0.56
C LYS A 133 7.17 -2.37 0.04
N THR A 134 8.29 -2.90 0.49
CA THR A 134 9.62 -2.51 0.00
C THR A 134 10.18 -3.65 -0.82
N LEU A 135 10.63 -3.35 -2.01
CA LEU A 135 11.35 -4.28 -2.88
C LEU A 135 12.85 -4.01 -2.75
N SER A 136 13.63 -5.07 -2.72
CA SER A 136 15.09 -4.94 -2.79
C SER A 136 15.52 -4.32 -4.10
N SER A 137 16.75 -3.81 -4.13
CA SER A 137 17.36 -3.27 -5.33
C SER A 137 17.35 -4.30 -6.46
N ALA A 138 16.84 -3.89 -7.61
CA ALA A 138 16.73 -4.73 -8.80
C ALA A 138 16.93 -3.89 -10.07
N THR A 139 17.36 -4.53 -11.14
CA THR A 139 17.51 -3.89 -12.45
C THR A 139 16.21 -4.04 -13.25
N TYR A 140 15.71 -2.92 -13.72
CA TYR A 140 14.52 -2.82 -14.56
C TYR A 140 14.96 -2.44 -15.97
N ASP A 141 14.94 -3.43 -16.86
CA ASP A 141 15.43 -3.26 -18.23
C ASP A 141 14.40 -2.56 -19.13
N GLN A 142 14.89 -1.87 -20.13
CA GLN A 142 14.03 -1.29 -21.16
C GLN A 142 13.24 -2.40 -21.89
N ASN A 143 12.06 -2.07 -22.37
CA ASN A 143 11.18 -2.95 -23.13
C ASN A 143 10.74 -4.22 -22.36
N LYS A 144 10.82 -4.17 -21.02
CA LYS A 144 10.41 -5.28 -20.14
C LYS A 144 9.25 -4.88 -19.22
N TYR A 145 8.42 -5.87 -18.93
CA TYR A 145 7.35 -5.78 -17.95
C TYR A 145 7.73 -6.55 -16.70
N TYR A 146 7.48 -5.93 -15.56
CA TYR A 146 7.73 -6.50 -14.24
C TYR A 146 6.44 -6.58 -13.45
N ASN A 147 6.01 -7.81 -13.17
CA ASN A 147 4.82 -8.05 -12.37
C ASN A 147 5.15 -7.89 -10.89
N ILE A 148 4.50 -6.93 -10.25
CA ILE A 148 4.66 -6.65 -8.84
C ILE A 148 3.43 -7.17 -8.11
N THR A 149 3.54 -8.36 -7.57
CA THR A 149 2.45 -8.97 -6.80
C THR A 149 2.48 -8.49 -5.34
N ALA A 150 1.33 -8.24 -4.77
CA ALA A 150 1.20 -7.91 -3.37
C ALA A 150 -0.04 -8.57 -2.77
N ASN A 151 0.15 -9.33 -1.70
CA ASN A 151 -0.94 -9.70 -0.82
C ASN A 151 -1.11 -8.54 0.17
N LEU A 152 -2.20 -7.82 0.02
CA LEU A 152 -2.55 -6.73 0.92
C LEU A 152 -3.20 -7.32 2.16
N ASP A 153 -2.74 -6.90 3.31
CA ASP A 153 -3.26 -7.37 4.58
C ASP A 153 -3.21 -6.26 5.61
N VAL A 154 -4.14 -6.29 6.53
CA VAL A 154 -4.21 -5.40 7.68
C VAL A 154 -4.15 -6.21 8.95
N LYS A 155 -3.54 -5.64 9.97
CA LYS A 155 -3.60 -6.26 11.28
C LYS A 155 -5.03 -6.22 11.77
N ASN A 156 -5.52 -7.39 12.10
CA ASN A 156 -6.76 -7.51 12.82
C ASN A 156 -6.44 -7.25 14.29
N TYR A 157 -6.99 -6.20 14.83
CA TYR A 157 -6.94 -5.99 16.26
C TYR A 157 -8.19 -6.64 16.85
N ASP A 158 -8.01 -7.69 17.60
CA ASP A 158 -9.08 -8.19 18.43
C ASP A 158 -9.36 -7.15 19.53
N GLY A 159 -10.60 -7.03 19.90
CA GLY A 159 -11.05 -5.97 20.79
C GLY A 159 -10.45 -5.96 22.19
N ASP A 160 -9.66 -6.94 22.51
CA ASP A 160 -8.98 -7.04 23.79
C ASP A 160 -7.68 -6.25 23.88
N HIS A 161 -7.25 -5.73 22.75
CA HIS A 161 -5.99 -4.99 22.67
C HIS A 161 -6.23 -3.53 22.34
N TYR A 162 -6.80 -2.83 23.28
CA TYR A 162 -6.84 -1.41 23.18
C TYR A 162 -5.56 -0.83 23.70
N TYR A 163 -4.78 -0.40 22.79
CA TYR A 163 -3.60 0.35 23.12
C TYR A 163 -3.84 1.78 23.54
N MET A 164 -5.04 2.13 23.65
CA MET A 164 -5.34 3.28 24.37
C MET A 164 -5.12 3.03 25.79
N TRP A 165 -3.97 2.67 25.92
CA TRP A 165 -3.38 2.64 27.06
C TRP A 165 -3.99 1.71 27.93
N ASP A 166 -3.97 0.66 27.70
CA ASP A 166 -4.31 -0.31 28.65
C ASP A 166 -5.31 0.13 29.67
N ALA A 167 -6.02 1.13 29.28
CA ALA A 167 -7.00 1.65 30.14
C ALA A 167 -7.86 0.59 30.67
N GLN A 168 -8.19 -0.34 29.82
CA GLN A 168 -8.96 -1.43 30.25
C GLN A 168 -8.33 -2.26 31.30
N ASN A 169 -7.10 -2.55 31.15
CA ASN A 169 -6.38 -3.39 32.07
C ASN A 169 -5.94 -2.64 33.30
N GLN A 170 -5.70 -1.39 33.14
CA GLN A 170 -5.19 -0.61 34.25
C GLN A 170 -6.24 0.10 35.00
N TYR A 171 -7.28 0.43 34.34
CA TYR A 171 -8.17 1.30 34.89
C TYR A 171 -9.50 0.76 35.03
N TRP A 172 -9.64 -0.21 34.69
CA TRP A 172 -10.65 -0.81 34.68
C TRP A 172 -11.59 -0.46 35.59
N TYR A 173 -12.08 0.21 35.02
CA TYR A 173 -13.03 0.79 35.45
C TYR A 173 -12.95 0.83 36.84
N GLY A 174 -12.92 1.67 37.01
CA GLY A 174 -12.97 2.04 38.15
C GLY A 174 -13.34 1.30 39.10
N TYR A 175 -13.37 0.62 38.51
CA TYR A 175 -13.37 -0.30 39.09
C TYR A 175 -13.23 -0.28 40.28
N GLU A 176 -12.46 0.10 40.33
CA GLU A 176 -11.88 -0.02 41.40
C GLU A 176 -12.42 0.65 42.48
N TRP A 177 -12.73 1.76 42.24
CA TRP A 177 -13.26 2.59 43.15
C TRP A 177 -14.63 2.19 43.50
N THR A 178 -15.31 1.74 42.57
CA THR A 178 -16.67 1.37 42.86
C THR A 178 -16.74 0.15 43.70
N LYS A 179 -15.74 -0.67 43.54
CA LYS A 179 -15.84 -1.86 44.20
C LYS A 179 -15.34 -1.84 45.55
N ASN A 180 -14.71 -0.92 45.80
CA ASN A 180 -14.33 -0.68 47.19
C ASN A 180 -15.51 -0.27 48.06
N LEU A 181 -16.64 -0.09 47.46
CA LEU A 181 -17.85 0.13 48.23
C LEU A 181 -18.34 -1.14 48.89
N PRO A 182 -18.81 -1.04 50.12
CA PRO A 182 -19.37 -2.21 50.79
C PRO A 182 -20.49 -2.85 49.97
N GLY A 183 -20.42 -4.14 49.84
CA GLY A 183 -21.40 -4.87 49.08
C GLY A 183 -21.19 -4.90 47.57
N ASN A 184 -20.24 -4.21 47.05
CA ASN A 184 -19.92 -4.28 45.64
C ASN A 184 -19.05 -5.46 45.32
N THR A 185 -19.68 -6.59 45.31
CA THR A 185 -19.00 -7.86 45.05
C THR A 185 -18.93 -8.21 43.57
N GLY A 186 -19.63 -7.47 42.74
CA GLY A 186 -19.67 -7.71 41.32
C GLY A 186 -18.47 -7.10 40.57
N GLN A 187 -17.66 -6.37 41.29
CA GLN A 187 -16.48 -5.86 40.69
C GLN A 187 -15.48 -6.94 40.42
N PRO A 188 -14.92 -6.90 39.32
CA PRO A 188 -13.81 -7.77 39.08
C PRO A 188 -12.81 -7.52 40.14
N THR A 189 -12.28 -8.60 40.51
CA THR A 189 -11.34 -8.52 41.57
C THR A 189 -10.11 -7.83 41.07
N LEU A 190 -9.91 -6.71 41.58
CA LEU A 190 -8.64 -6.07 41.42
C LEU A 190 -7.48 -6.96 41.63
N ASN A 191 -7.63 -7.93 42.49
CA ASN A 191 -6.55 -8.84 42.81
C ASN A 191 -6.04 -9.64 41.60
N SER A 192 -6.88 -9.94 40.67
CA SER A 192 -6.46 -10.65 39.46
C SER A 192 -5.69 -9.73 38.50
N HIS A 193 -5.82 -8.46 38.66
CA HIS A 193 -5.18 -7.47 37.78
C HIS A 193 -4.14 -6.61 38.50
N ARG A 194 -3.93 -6.86 39.76
CA ARG A 194 -3.01 -6.06 40.52
C ARG A 194 -1.60 -6.24 40.10
N SER A 195 -1.07 -5.21 39.53
CA SER A 195 0.36 -4.99 39.42
C SER A 195 0.70 -3.63 39.99
N SER A 196 1.92 -3.34 40.14
CA SER A 196 2.37 -1.99 40.56
C SER A 196 1.95 -0.89 39.61
N ASN A 197 1.53 -1.25 38.43
CA ASN A 197 1.11 -0.31 37.40
C ASN A 197 -0.38 0.07 37.47
N TYR A 198 -1.14 -0.66 38.27
CA TYR A 198 -2.55 -0.33 38.42
C TYR A 198 -2.76 0.75 39.46
N PRO A 199 -3.76 1.59 39.30
CA PRO A 199 -4.13 2.52 40.36
C PRO A 199 -4.46 1.79 41.66
N GLN A 200 -3.85 2.18 42.70
CA GLN A 200 -4.02 1.54 44.00
C GLN A 200 -5.03 2.26 44.89
N SER A 201 -5.35 3.48 44.55
CA SER A 201 -6.29 4.30 45.28
C SER A 201 -6.95 5.34 44.37
N SER A 202 -8.02 5.92 44.83
CA SER A 202 -8.68 7.03 44.11
C SER A 202 -7.85 8.29 44.00
N SER A 203 -6.83 8.42 44.82
CA SER A 203 -5.87 9.51 44.74
C SER A 203 -4.70 9.28 43.80
N ASP A 204 -4.61 8.10 43.28
CA ASP A 204 -3.57 7.77 42.29
C ASP A 204 -3.75 8.64 41.05
N LEU A 205 -2.64 9.20 40.57
CA LEU A 205 -2.67 10.05 39.38
C LEU A 205 -3.23 9.35 38.15
N ASN A 206 -3.03 8.08 38.06
CA ASN A 206 -3.54 7.27 36.98
C ASN A 206 -5.08 7.21 36.95
N ASN A 207 -5.73 7.43 38.07
CA ASN A 207 -7.17 7.53 38.14
C ASN A 207 -7.75 8.75 37.45
N ARG A 208 -6.94 9.72 37.13
CA ARG A 208 -7.40 10.97 36.53
C ARG A 208 -7.78 10.85 35.06
N TRP A 209 -7.57 9.70 34.50
CA TRP A 209 -7.85 9.46 33.10
C TRP A 209 -9.21 8.85 32.84
N TYR A 210 -10.04 8.82 33.85
CA TYR A 210 -11.42 8.34 33.78
C TYR A 210 -12.43 9.40 34.09
#